data_7c2d28cb0c7dde1e38267e368f7aae2b
#
_entry.id   7c2d28cb0c7dde1e38267e368f7aae2b
#
_cell.length_a   1.000
_cell.length_b   1.000
_cell.length_c   1.000
_cell.angle_alpha   90.00
_cell.angle_beta   90.00
_cell.angle_gamma   90.00
#
_symmetry.space_group_name_H-M   'P 1'
#
loop_
_entity.id
_entity.type
_entity.pdbx_description
1 polymer ?
#
loop_
_entity_poly.entity_id
_entity_poly.type
_entity_poly.pdbx_seq_one_letter_code
_entity_poly.pdbx_strand_id
1 'polypeptide(L)'
;VDVVLYGFGRIGRLMARILIDKTDGGASLRLRAVVVRKGGAPNDLVKRASLLRRDSVHGAFQGTIRVDEERQSFVANGNEVKVIYANAPEEVDYTAHGINNCIVIDNTGVWRDQEGLSRHLQAKGASKVILTAPGKGDLKNVVAGINSHVITAEDTIVSAASCTTNAIVPPLKAMDDEYGILTGHVETVHAYTNDQNLIDNYHKAERRGRSAPLNM
;
A
#
# COMPACT_ATOMS: atom_id res chain seq x y z
N VAL A 1 8.26 -14.53 -5.97
CA VAL A 1 8.55 -13.14 -6.39
C VAL A 1 8.79 -12.29 -5.16
N ASP A 2 9.90 -11.53 -5.14
CA ASP A 2 10.21 -10.60 -4.06
C ASP A 2 9.30 -9.36 -4.12
N VAL A 3 8.77 -8.96 -2.98
CA VAL A 3 7.89 -7.80 -2.80
C VAL A 3 8.50 -6.83 -1.79
N VAL A 4 8.44 -5.55 -2.12
CA VAL A 4 8.83 -4.46 -1.24
C VAL A 4 7.65 -3.52 -1.04
N LEU A 5 7.37 -3.13 0.19
CA LEU A 5 6.36 -2.14 0.51
C LEU A 5 7.02 -0.77 0.71
N TYR A 6 6.75 0.15 -0.19
CA TYR A 6 7.20 1.53 -0.05
C TYR A 6 6.12 2.34 0.68
N GLY A 7 6.43 2.76 1.92
CA GLY A 7 5.47 3.31 2.86
C GLY A 7 4.89 2.22 3.79
N PHE A 8 5.03 2.47 5.10
CA PHE A 8 4.56 1.54 6.15
C PHE A 8 3.55 2.21 7.08
N GLY A 9 2.65 2.98 6.46
CA GLY A 9 1.47 3.52 7.09
C GLY A 9 0.39 2.44 7.29
N ARG A 10 -0.87 2.84 7.44
CA ARG A 10 -1.96 1.89 7.65
C ARG A 10 -2.07 0.85 6.54
N ILE A 11 -2.12 1.28 5.29
CA ILE A 11 -2.26 0.38 4.14
C ILE A 11 -1.05 -0.55 4.03
N GLY A 12 0.19 -0.01 4.11
CA GLY A 12 1.40 -0.83 4.05
C GLY A 12 1.46 -1.90 5.14
N ARG A 13 1.03 -1.59 6.37
CA ARG A 13 0.98 -2.59 7.47
C ARG A 13 -0.07 -3.67 7.24
N LEU A 14 -1.24 -3.32 6.73
CA LEU A 14 -2.28 -4.31 6.41
C LEU A 14 -1.85 -5.19 5.22
N MET A 15 -1.22 -4.61 4.21
CA MET A 15 -0.64 -5.35 3.10
C MET A 15 0.47 -6.30 3.58
N ALA A 16 1.33 -5.86 4.51
CA ALA A 16 2.35 -6.73 5.11
C ALA A 16 1.73 -7.95 5.80
N ARG A 17 0.64 -7.76 6.57
CA ARG A 17 -0.09 -8.88 7.19
C ARG A 17 -0.60 -9.87 6.14
N ILE A 18 -1.22 -9.38 5.07
CA ILE A 18 -1.73 -10.23 3.98
C ILE A 18 -0.60 -11.01 3.32
N LEU A 19 0.52 -10.36 2.99
CA LEU A 19 1.67 -11.00 2.37
C LEU A 19 2.32 -12.06 3.28
N ILE A 20 2.34 -11.84 4.58
CA ILE A 20 2.91 -12.81 5.54
C ILE A 20 1.96 -14.00 5.75
N ASP A 21 0.65 -13.73 5.85
CA ASP A 21 -0.32 -14.75 6.26
C ASP A 21 -0.89 -15.58 5.09
N LYS A 22 -0.97 -15.02 3.87
CA LYS A 22 -1.72 -15.61 2.75
C LYS A 22 -0.87 -16.06 1.56
N THR A 23 0.46 -15.96 1.64
CA THR A 23 1.33 -16.30 0.50
C THR A 23 2.19 -17.54 0.76
N ASP A 24 1.63 -18.57 1.38
CA ASP A 24 2.28 -19.86 1.67
C ASP A 24 3.68 -19.68 2.33
N GLY A 25 3.75 -18.80 3.34
CA GLY A 25 5.02 -18.48 4.00
C GLY A 25 6.05 -17.79 3.09
N GLY A 26 5.61 -17.17 1.98
CA GLY A 26 6.46 -16.50 1.01
C GLY A 26 6.87 -17.35 -0.20
N ALA A 27 6.21 -18.50 -0.41
CA ALA A 27 6.52 -19.38 -1.56
C ALA A 27 6.22 -18.71 -2.91
N SER A 28 5.10 -17.98 -3.02
CA SER A 28 4.70 -17.28 -4.26
C SER A 28 5.10 -15.79 -4.25
N LEU A 29 4.73 -15.07 -3.21
CA LEU A 29 5.08 -13.66 -2.99
C LEU A 29 5.78 -13.53 -1.64
N ARG A 30 6.97 -13.00 -1.62
CA ARG A 30 7.78 -12.88 -0.41
C ARG A 30 7.99 -11.42 -0.05
N LEU A 31 7.45 -10.99 1.08
CA LEU A 31 7.75 -9.68 1.62
C LEU A 31 9.21 -9.65 2.10
N ARG A 32 10.06 -8.86 1.45
CA ARG A 32 11.49 -8.76 1.72
C ARG A 32 11.87 -7.51 2.50
N ALA A 33 11.23 -6.41 2.19
CA ALA A 33 11.56 -5.13 2.83
C ALA A 33 10.34 -4.20 2.90
N VAL A 34 10.44 -3.27 3.84
CA VAL A 34 9.62 -2.07 3.91
C VAL A 34 10.52 -0.85 3.82
N VAL A 35 10.14 0.12 3.00
CA VAL A 35 10.88 1.38 2.86
C VAL A 35 10.11 2.49 3.54
N VAL A 36 10.80 3.25 4.38
CA VAL A 36 10.19 4.32 5.17
C VAL A 36 11.14 5.49 5.33
N ARG A 37 10.62 6.67 5.57
CA ARG A 37 11.44 7.79 6.05
C ARG A 37 11.80 7.54 7.52
N LYS A 38 13.03 7.86 7.89
CA LYS A 38 13.47 7.73 9.27
C LYS A 38 12.66 8.68 10.17
N GLY A 39 12.06 8.12 11.21
CA GLY A 39 11.38 8.92 12.24
C GLY A 39 12.38 9.61 13.17
N GLY A 40 11.94 10.67 13.84
CA GLY A 40 12.77 11.39 14.81
C GLY A 40 12.98 10.67 16.16
N ALA A 41 12.32 9.53 16.36
CA ALA A 41 12.41 8.80 17.64
C ALA A 41 13.55 7.77 17.61
N PRO A 42 14.31 7.59 18.73
CA PRO A 42 15.42 6.65 18.78
C PRO A 42 14.98 5.18 18.61
N ASN A 43 13.74 4.84 18.93
CA ASN A 43 13.16 3.50 18.81
C ASN A 43 12.17 3.38 17.65
N ASP A 44 12.45 3.99 16.51
CA ASP A 44 11.56 4.03 15.35
C ASP A 44 11.14 2.63 14.88
N LEU A 45 12.07 1.69 14.75
CA LEU A 45 11.80 0.32 14.32
C LEU A 45 10.86 -0.41 15.30
N VAL A 46 11.08 -0.27 16.60
CA VAL A 46 10.23 -0.88 17.65
C VAL A 46 8.80 -0.33 17.57
N LYS A 47 8.65 0.98 17.36
CA LYS A 47 7.33 1.62 17.19
C LYS A 47 6.60 1.11 15.94
N ARG A 48 7.31 0.94 14.82
CA ARG A 48 6.74 0.39 13.58
C ARG A 48 6.28 -1.06 13.77
N ALA A 49 7.09 -1.87 14.42
CA ALA A 49 6.73 -3.24 14.75
C ALA A 49 5.53 -3.31 15.72
N SER A 50 5.44 -2.38 16.67
CA SER A 50 4.30 -2.27 17.57
C SER A 50 3.00 -1.96 16.82
N LEU A 51 3.05 -1.02 15.86
CA LEU A 51 1.91 -0.69 15.01
C LEU A 51 1.51 -1.86 14.08
N LEU A 52 2.46 -2.71 13.67
CA LEU A 52 2.14 -3.93 12.91
C LEU A 52 1.48 -4.99 13.81
N ARG A 53 1.92 -5.11 15.07
CA ARG A 53 1.35 -6.07 16.03
C ARG A 53 -0.10 -5.82 16.34
N ARG A 54 -0.53 -4.56 16.38
CA ARG A 54 -1.90 -4.21 16.73
C ARG A 54 -2.43 -3.06 15.89
N ASP A 55 -3.55 -3.28 15.26
CA ASP A 55 -4.35 -2.27 14.58
C ASP A 55 -5.66 -2.05 15.32
N SER A 56 -6.06 -0.79 15.51
CA SER A 56 -7.26 -0.45 16.29
C SER A 56 -8.57 -0.92 15.65
N VAL A 57 -8.58 -1.13 14.34
CA VAL A 57 -9.75 -1.61 13.59
C VAL A 57 -9.65 -3.10 13.27
N HIS A 58 -8.48 -3.55 12.81
CA HIS A 58 -8.26 -4.93 12.34
C HIS A 58 -7.69 -5.86 13.43
N GLY A 59 -7.50 -5.36 14.65
CA GLY A 59 -7.06 -6.16 15.78
C GLY A 59 -5.60 -6.56 15.77
N ALA A 60 -5.28 -7.61 16.52
CA ALA A 60 -3.92 -8.09 16.66
C ALA A 60 -3.45 -8.85 15.40
N PHE A 61 -2.13 -8.76 15.13
CA PHE A 61 -1.48 -9.63 14.15
C PHE A 61 -1.52 -11.09 14.65
N GLN A 62 -1.86 -12.00 13.77
CA GLN A 62 -1.92 -13.42 14.09
C GLN A 62 -0.53 -14.04 14.01
N GLY A 63 0.14 -14.10 15.14
CA GLY A 63 1.48 -14.69 15.24
C GLY A 63 2.49 -13.84 15.99
N THR A 64 3.76 -14.07 15.69
CA THR A 64 4.89 -13.44 16.39
C THR A 64 5.59 -12.40 15.54
N ILE A 65 6.01 -11.30 16.18
CA ILE A 65 6.88 -10.29 15.56
C ILE A 65 8.04 -10.05 16.52
N ARG A 66 9.26 -10.26 16.07
CA ARG A 66 10.50 -9.94 16.77
C ARG A 66 11.24 -8.85 16.02
N VAL A 67 11.82 -7.92 16.75
CA VAL A 67 12.64 -6.82 16.21
C VAL A 67 14.10 -7.18 16.35
N ASP A 68 14.86 -6.93 15.30
CA ASP A 68 16.32 -7.02 15.26
C ASP A 68 16.85 -5.63 14.85
N GLU A 69 17.27 -4.85 15.85
CA GLU A 69 17.74 -3.49 15.64
C GLU A 69 19.13 -3.45 14.97
N GLU A 70 19.98 -4.44 15.23
CA GLU A 70 21.32 -4.53 14.63
C GLU A 70 21.20 -4.77 13.12
N ARG A 71 20.28 -5.65 12.71
CA ARG A 71 20.02 -5.96 11.31
C ARG A 71 19.04 -5.00 10.65
N GLN A 72 18.50 -4.03 11.39
CA GLN A 72 17.43 -3.15 10.92
C GLN A 72 16.28 -3.93 10.26
N SER A 73 15.77 -4.96 10.96
CA SER A 73 14.75 -5.85 10.45
C SER A 73 13.74 -6.24 11.54
N PHE A 74 12.64 -6.80 11.12
CA PHE A 74 11.77 -7.57 12.02
C PHE A 74 11.48 -8.93 11.40
N VAL A 75 11.27 -9.92 12.26
CA VAL A 75 10.88 -11.27 11.85
C VAL A 75 9.43 -11.48 12.24
N ALA A 76 8.57 -11.69 11.25
CA ALA A 76 7.14 -11.92 11.45
C ALA A 76 6.78 -13.32 10.93
N ASN A 77 6.29 -14.19 11.82
CA ASN A 77 5.99 -15.60 11.51
C ASN A 77 7.13 -16.31 10.75
N GLY A 78 8.39 -16.08 11.17
CA GLY A 78 9.57 -16.64 10.53
C GLY A 78 10.09 -15.89 9.29
N ASN A 79 9.35 -14.93 8.76
CA ASN A 79 9.78 -14.12 7.61
C ASN A 79 10.57 -12.90 8.09
N GLU A 80 11.84 -12.82 7.71
CA GLU A 80 12.65 -11.62 7.95
C GLU A 80 12.31 -10.54 6.92
N VAL A 81 11.95 -9.36 7.41
CA VAL A 81 11.61 -8.17 6.64
C VAL A 81 12.58 -7.05 6.98
N LYS A 82 13.35 -6.59 6.02
CA LYS A 82 14.28 -5.46 6.18
C LYS A 82 13.51 -4.14 6.30
N VAL A 83 14.01 -3.23 7.12
CA VAL A 83 13.50 -1.85 7.19
C VAL A 83 14.55 -0.93 6.58
N ILE A 84 14.24 -0.42 5.40
CA ILE A 84 15.13 0.45 4.63
C ILE A 84 14.68 1.89 4.84
N TYR A 85 15.61 2.77 5.17
CA TYR A 85 15.34 4.18 5.33
C TYR A 85 15.74 4.96 4.08
N ALA A 86 14.77 5.60 3.43
CA ALA A 86 14.99 6.45 2.27
C ALA A 86 14.01 7.63 2.25
N ASN A 87 14.40 8.75 1.66
CA ASN A 87 13.55 9.92 1.50
C ASN A 87 12.87 9.96 0.14
N ALA A 88 13.49 9.36 -0.87
CA ALA A 88 12.99 9.29 -2.23
C ALA A 88 13.14 7.87 -2.82
N PRO A 89 12.26 7.47 -3.75
CA PRO A 89 12.27 6.12 -4.31
C PRO A 89 13.59 5.75 -5.00
N GLU A 90 14.14 6.64 -5.80
CA GLU A 90 15.35 6.45 -6.59
C GLU A 90 16.63 6.31 -5.76
N GLU A 91 16.59 6.71 -4.48
CA GLU A 91 17.74 6.58 -3.57
C GLU A 91 17.97 5.14 -3.09
N VAL A 92 16.99 4.24 -3.30
CA VAL A 92 17.04 2.88 -2.75
C VAL A 92 17.85 1.97 -3.67
N ASP A 93 18.78 1.24 -3.08
CA ASP A 93 19.45 0.10 -3.74
C ASP A 93 18.95 -1.21 -3.09
N TYR A 94 17.95 -1.84 -3.69
CA TYR A 94 17.42 -3.11 -3.21
C TYR A 94 18.41 -4.24 -3.36
N THR A 95 19.34 -4.15 -4.35
CA THR A 95 20.32 -5.20 -4.59
C THR A 95 21.34 -5.30 -3.45
N ALA A 96 21.63 -4.20 -2.76
CA ALA A 96 22.46 -4.20 -1.56
C ALA A 96 21.87 -5.05 -0.40
N HIS A 97 20.57 -5.35 -0.47
CA HIS A 97 19.85 -6.20 0.47
C HIS A 97 19.54 -7.61 -0.09
N GLY A 98 20.15 -7.97 -1.22
CA GLY A 98 19.90 -9.24 -1.90
C GLY A 98 18.49 -9.36 -2.49
N ILE A 99 17.87 -8.23 -2.84
CA ILE A 99 16.53 -8.15 -3.44
C ILE A 99 16.70 -7.73 -4.91
N ASN A 100 16.32 -8.62 -5.81
CA ASN A 100 16.46 -8.40 -7.24
C ASN A 100 15.13 -8.65 -7.93
N ASN A 101 14.84 -7.87 -8.97
CA ASN A 101 13.64 -8.02 -9.80
C ASN A 101 12.35 -8.00 -8.95
N CYS A 102 12.28 -7.11 -7.97
CA CYS A 102 11.15 -7.04 -7.05
C CYS A 102 9.98 -6.21 -7.58
N ILE A 103 8.79 -6.52 -7.06
CA ILE A 103 7.61 -5.68 -7.19
C ILE A 103 7.61 -4.69 -6.01
N VAL A 104 7.61 -3.40 -6.32
CA VAL A 104 7.46 -2.34 -5.33
C VAL A 104 5.98 -1.97 -5.24
N ILE A 105 5.41 -2.06 -4.04
CA ILE A 105 4.04 -1.63 -3.77
C ILE A 105 4.10 -0.28 -3.05
N ASP A 106 3.71 0.80 -3.73
CA ASP A 106 3.65 2.15 -3.14
C ASP A 106 2.36 2.34 -2.36
N ASN A 107 2.51 2.49 -1.05
CA ASN A 107 1.43 2.72 -0.10
C ASN A 107 1.43 4.15 0.46
N THR A 108 2.21 5.05 -0.14
CA THR A 108 2.36 6.42 0.36
C THR A 108 1.26 7.35 -0.14
N GLY A 109 0.77 7.11 -1.36
CA GLY A 109 -0.15 7.99 -2.06
C GLY A 109 0.45 9.37 -2.41
N VAL A 110 1.78 9.52 -2.32
CA VAL A 110 2.51 10.74 -2.66
C VAL A 110 2.61 10.89 -4.17
N TRP A 111 3.10 9.83 -4.83
CA TRP A 111 3.22 9.75 -6.29
C TRP A 111 2.02 8.97 -6.83
N ARG A 112 1.29 9.57 -7.79
CA ARG A 112 0.05 8.98 -8.31
C ARG A 112 -0.04 8.97 -9.83
N ASP A 113 0.95 9.49 -10.50
CA ASP A 113 1.04 9.53 -11.96
C ASP A 113 2.23 8.71 -12.46
N GLN A 114 2.30 8.53 -13.76
CA GLN A 114 3.34 7.75 -14.41
C GLN A 114 4.73 8.30 -14.11
N GLU A 115 4.91 9.61 -14.14
CA GLU A 115 6.20 10.27 -13.89
C GLU A 115 6.69 10.02 -12.46
N GLY A 116 5.84 10.32 -11.47
CA GLY A 116 6.20 10.14 -10.06
C GLY A 116 6.50 8.70 -9.69
N LEU A 117 5.71 7.73 -10.21
CA LEU A 117 5.89 6.32 -9.92
C LEU A 117 7.08 5.71 -10.67
N SER A 118 7.47 6.25 -11.83
CA SER A 118 8.66 5.79 -12.56
C SER A 118 9.95 5.97 -11.79
N ARG A 119 9.99 6.87 -10.79
CA ARG A 119 11.12 7.03 -9.88
C ARG A 119 11.46 5.74 -9.12
N HIS A 120 10.46 4.90 -8.82
CA HIS A 120 10.71 3.57 -8.22
C HIS A 120 11.47 2.64 -9.15
N LEU A 121 11.27 2.75 -10.46
CA LEU A 121 11.98 1.92 -11.44
C LEU A 121 13.45 2.35 -11.63
N GLN A 122 13.84 3.53 -11.15
CA GLN A 122 15.24 3.96 -11.12
C GLN A 122 16.00 3.34 -9.95
N ALA A 123 15.31 2.81 -8.94
CA ALA A 123 15.88 2.08 -7.83
C ALA A 123 16.44 0.73 -8.32
N LYS A 124 17.70 0.43 -7.99
CA LYS A 124 18.32 -0.83 -8.39
C LYS A 124 17.57 -2.01 -7.77
N GLY A 125 17.21 -2.98 -8.61
CA GLY A 125 16.51 -4.18 -8.18
C GLY A 125 14.99 -4.11 -8.27
N ALA A 126 14.37 -2.94 -8.54
CA ALA A 126 12.96 -2.80 -8.82
C ALA A 126 12.64 -3.13 -10.28
N SER A 127 11.52 -3.83 -10.52
CA SER A 127 11.09 -4.21 -11.87
C SER A 127 9.67 -3.78 -12.20
N LYS A 128 8.80 -3.78 -11.21
CA LYS A 128 7.39 -3.38 -11.38
C LYS A 128 6.94 -2.57 -10.16
N VAL A 129 5.94 -1.71 -10.39
CA VAL A 129 5.37 -0.83 -9.37
C VAL A 129 3.85 -1.00 -9.34
N ILE A 130 3.30 -1.17 -8.14
CA ILE A 130 1.86 -1.17 -7.90
C ILE A 130 1.54 -0.03 -6.94
N LEU A 131 0.71 0.90 -7.38
CA LEU A 131 0.19 1.97 -6.53
C LEU A 131 -1.08 1.48 -5.80
N THR A 132 -1.15 1.64 -4.49
CA THR A 132 -2.35 1.31 -3.68
C THR A 132 -3.27 2.52 -3.44
N ALA A 133 -3.34 3.43 -4.41
CA ALA A 133 -4.18 4.62 -4.42
C ALA A 133 -4.63 4.90 -5.85
N PRO A 134 -5.65 5.76 -6.08
CA PRO A 134 -6.09 6.08 -7.44
C PRO A 134 -4.96 6.70 -8.26
N GLY A 135 -4.66 6.08 -9.40
CA GLY A 135 -3.73 6.59 -10.39
C GLY A 135 -4.31 7.78 -11.14
N LYS A 136 -3.44 8.72 -11.53
CA LYS A 136 -3.79 9.92 -12.31
C LYS A 136 -3.30 9.80 -13.74
N GLY A 137 -3.89 10.62 -14.63
CA GLY A 137 -3.56 10.61 -16.05
C GLY A 137 -3.93 9.29 -16.70
N ASP A 138 -3.08 8.80 -17.57
CA ASP A 138 -3.30 7.55 -18.33
C ASP A 138 -2.88 6.28 -17.59
N LEU A 139 -2.56 6.38 -16.30
CA LEU A 139 -2.17 5.23 -15.49
C LEU A 139 -3.32 4.24 -15.38
N LYS A 140 -3.09 2.98 -15.75
CA LYS A 140 -4.09 1.90 -15.65
C LYS A 140 -4.51 1.70 -14.20
N ASN A 141 -5.80 1.98 -13.92
CA ASN A 141 -6.44 1.68 -12.65
C ASN A 141 -7.15 0.32 -12.77
N VAL A 142 -6.70 -0.64 -11.98
CA VAL A 142 -7.12 -2.04 -12.10
C VAL A 142 -7.86 -2.48 -10.84
N VAL A 143 -9.04 -3.06 -11.05
CA VAL A 143 -9.81 -3.76 -10.02
C VAL A 143 -9.73 -5.26 -10.33
N ALA A 144 -9.18 -6.03 -9.39
CA ALA A 144 -8.97 -7.46 -9.57
C ALA A 144 -10.30 -8.19 -9.86
N GLY A 145 -10.30 -9.06 -10.88
CA GLY A 145 -11.48 -9.80 -11.33
C GLY A 145 -12.44 -8.99 -12.22
N ILE A 146 -12.26 -7.68 -12.35
CA ILE A 146 -13.11 -6.83 -13.19
C ILE A 146 -12.41 -6.49 -14.51
N ASN A 147 -11.29 -5.82 -14.44
CA ASN A 147 -10.54 -5.40 -15.61
C ASN A 147 -9.07 -5.85 -15.57
N SER A 148 -8.76 -6.95 -14.90
CA SER A 148 -7.39 -7.49 -14.83
C SER A 148 -6.81 -7.80 -16.22
N HIS A 149 -7.66 -8.05 -17.22
CA HIS A 149 -7.27 -8.30 -18.61
C HIS A 149 -6.60 -7.10 -19.31
N VAL A 150 -6.74 -5.90 -18.76
CA VAL A 150 -6.06 -4.71 -19.32
C VAL A 150 -4.56 -4.67 -19.01
N ILE A 151 -4.08 -5.51 -18.07
CA ILE A 151 -2.66 -5.61 -17.73
C ILE A 151 -1.96 -6.43 -18.81
N THR A 152 -0.88 -5.91 -19.33
CA THR A 152 -0.01 -6.59 -20.30
C THR A 152 1.37 -6.87 -19.73
N ALA A 153 2.18 -7.64 -20.42
CA ALA A 153 3.55 -7.95 -19.99
C ALA A 153 4.45 -6.70 -19.95
N GLU A 154 4.14 -5.73 -20.79
CA GLU A 154 4.89 -4.46 -20.93
C GLU A 154 4.58 -3.48 -19.80
N ASP A 155 3.47 -3.68 -19.07
CA ASP A 155 3.11 -2.80 -17.97
C ASP A 155 4.09 -2.96 -16.80
N THR A 156 4.81 -1.91 -16.53
CA THR A 156 5.74 -1.84 -15.38
C THR A 156 5.12 -1.09 -14.20
N ILE A 157 4.09 -0.28 -14.45
CA ILE A 157 3.42 0.52 -13.42
C ILE A 157 1.91 0.39 -13.59
N VAL A 158 1.22 -0.01 -12.53
CA VAL A 158 -0.25 -0.07 -12.48
C VAL A 158 -0.76 0.45 -11.14
N SER A 159 -2.01 0.88 -11.11
CA SER A 159 -2.71 1.27 -9.89
C SER A 159 -3.78 0.23 -9.53
N ALA A 160 -3.90 -0.08 -8.26
CA ALA A 160 -4.98 -0.90 -7.71
C ALA A 160 -6.30 -0.11 -7.51
N ALA A 161 -6.42 1.05 -8.13
CA ALA A 161 -7.58 1.94 -8.05
C ALA A 161 -7.87 2.46 -6.63
N SER A 162 -9.06 3.01 -6.40
CA SER A 162 -9.46 3.51 -5.08
C SER A 162 -10.15 2.43 -4.26
N CYS A 163 -10.16 2.60 -2.93
CA CYS A 163 -10.93 1.74 -2.02
C CYS A 163 -12.43 1.76 -2.36
N THR A 164 -12.98 2.93 -2.69
CA THR A 164 -14.37 3.09 -3.09
C THR A 164 -14.66 2.36 -4.40
N THR A 165 -13.79 2.48 -5.41
CA THR A 165 -13.92 1.75 -6.67
C THR A 165 -13.90 0.24 -6.44
N ASN A 166 -12.97 -0.25 -5.62
CA ASN A 166 -12.89 -1.68 -5.29
C ASN A 166 -14.12 -2.19 -4.51
N ALA A 167 -14.80 -1.33 -3.75
CA ALA A 167 -16.03 -1.70 -3.05
C ALA A 167 -17.25 -1.73 -3.98
N ILE A 168 -17.36 -0.77 -4.91
CA ILE A 168 -18.56 -0.54 -5.72
C ILE A 168 -18.57 -1.40 -7.00
N VAL A 169 -17.46 -1.46 -7.73
CA VAL A 169 -17.44 -2.03 -9.07
C VAL A 169 -17.72 -3.54 -9.11
N PRO A 170 -17.22 -4.38 -8.20
CA PRO A 170 -17.55 -5.80 -8.22
C PRO A 170 -19.05 -6.12 -8.11
N PRO A 171 -19.83 -5.56 -7.15
CA PRO A 171 -21.26 -5.81 -7.10
C PRO A 171 -22.01 -5.18 -8.30
N LEU A 172 -21.60 -4.02 -8.78
CA LEU A 172 -22.20 -3.44 -10.00
C LEU A 172 -21.97 -4.33 -11.22
N LYS A 173 -20.77 -4.86 -11.38
CA LYS A 173 -20.48 -5.77 -12.49
C LYS A 173 -21.34 -7.03 -12.43
N ALA A 174 -21.49 -7.64 -11.26
CA ALA A 174 -22.33 -8.81 -11.11
C ALA A 174 -23.81 -8.52 -11.49
N MET A 175 -24.32 -7.35 -11.09
CA MET A 175 -25.67 -6.91 -11.44
C MET A 175 -25.81 -6.59 -12.91
N ASP A 176 -24.82 -5.93 -13.51
CA ASP A 176 -24.82 -5.57 -14.92
C ASP A 176 -24.76 -6.81 -15.83
N ASP A 177 -23.92 -7.78 -15.48
CA ASP A 177 -23.78 -9.03 -16.23
C ASP A 177 -25.07 -9.86 -16.23
N GLU A 178 -25.83 -9.87 -15.14
CA GLU A 178 -27.04 -10.68 -14.99
C GLU A 178 -28.30 -9.95 -15.49
N TYR A 179 -28.44 -8.67 -15.20
CA TYR A 179 -29.69 -7.93 -15.43
C TYR A 179 -29.55 -6.76 -16.39
N GLY A 180 -28.36 -6.27 -16.63
CA GLY A 180 -28.09 -5.01 -17.32
C GLY A 180 -28.45 -3.79 -16.47
N ILE A 181 -27.58 -2.79 -16.43
CA ILE A 181 -27.80 -1.53 -15.72
C ILE A 181 -28.04 -0.43 -16.72
N LEU A 182 -29.22 0.21 -16.69
CA LEU A 182 -29.54 1.35 -17.53
C LEU A 182 -29.16 2.68 -16.87
N THR A 183 -29.49 2.81 -15.59
CA THR A 183 -29.21 4.01 -14.79
C THR A 183 -29.05 3.62 -13.33
N GLY A 184 -28.38 4.44 -12.55
CA GLY A 184 -28.23 4.20 -11.14
C GLY A 184 -27.79 5.43 -10.35
N HIS A 185 -27.93 5.36 -9.05
CA HIS A 185 -27.37 6.31 -8.08
C HIS A 185 -26.52 5.56 -7.08
N VAL A 186 -25.34 6.10 -6.76
CA VAL A 186 -24.45 5.52 -5.77
C VAL A 186 -24.33 6.46 -4.58
N GLU A 187 -24.73 5.98 -3.41
CA GLU A 187 -24.51 6.64 -2.13
C GLU A 187 -23.43 5.90 -1.35
N THR A 188 -22.44 6.63 -0.82
CA THR A 188 -21.36 6.03 -0.04
C THR A 188 -21.33 6.60 1.37
N VAL A 189 -21.33 5.70 2.37
CA VAL A 189 -21.03 6.03 3.76
C VAL A 189 -19.59 5.56 4.02
N HIS A 190 -18.65 6.49 4.04
CA HIS A 190 -17.24 6.20 4.07
C HIS A 190 -16.61 6.59 5.41
N ALA A 191 -15.90 5.65 6.05
CA ALA A 191 -15.10 5.97 7.23
C ALA A 191 -14.02 7.02 6.88
N TYR A 192 -13.77 7.96 7.77
CA TYR A 192 -12.70 8.94 7.57
C TYR A 192 -11.31 8.25 7.51
N THR A 193 -10.43 8.86 6.74
CA THR A 193 -9.08 8.37 6.48
C THR A 193 -8.02 9.26 7.14
N ASN A 194 -6.79 8.80 7.18
CA ASN A 194 -5.72 9.48 7.93
C ASN A 194 -5.30 10.85 7.35
N ASP A 195 -5.74 11.18 6.15
CA ASP A 195 -5.54 12.49 5.51
C ASP A 195 -6.59 13.54 5.90
N GLN A 196 -7.65 13.15 6.61
CA GLN A 196 -8.68 14.04 7.12
C GLN A 196 -8.35 14.46 8.56
N ASN A 197 -8.60 15.74 8.88
CA ASN A 197 -8.34 16.27 10.20
C ASN A 197 -9.36 15.74 11.22
N LEU A 198 -8.88 15.37 12.41
CA LEU A 198 -9.77 14.99 13.53
C LEU A 198 -10.44 16.21 14.16
N ILE A 199 -9.74 17.33 14.20
CA ILE A 199 -10.23 18.64 14.63
C ILE A 199 -9.94 19.66 13.54
N ASP A 200 -10.63 20.80 13.57
CA ASP A 200 -10.45 21.87 12.58
C ASP A 200 -8.99 22.31 12.50
N ASN A 201 -8.41 22.27 11.31
CA ASN A 201 -7.05 22.71 11.04
C ASN A 201 -6.88 23.03 9.55
N TYR A 202 -5.81 23.73 9.22
CA TYR A 202 -5.51 24.05 7.82
C TYR A 202 -5.34 22.79 6.97
N HIS A 203 -6.00 22.81 5.81
CA HIS A 203 -5.84 21.79 4.78
C HIS A 203 -5.96 22.46 3.40
N LYS A 204 -5.23 21.93 2.40
CA LYS A 204 -5.26 22.46 1.03
C LYS A 204 -6.63 22.39 0.34
N ALA A 205 -7.48 21.45 0.77
CA ALA A 205 -8.87 21.31 0.31
C ALA A 205 -9.81 21.82 1.42
N GLU A 206 -10.77 22.67 1.07
CA GLU A 206 -11.62 23.42 1.99
C GLU A 206 -12.35 22.52 3.01
N ARG A 207 -12.99 21.45 2.55
CA ARG A 207 -13.80 20.57 3.40
C ARG A 207 -12.98 19.65 4.29
N ARG A 208 -11.78 19.24 3.86
CA ARG A 208 -10.93 18.28 4.59
C ARG A 208 -10.19 18.90 5.78
N GLY A 209 -10.23 20.22 5.94
CA GLY A 209 -9.73 20.94 7.11
C GLY A 209 -10.66 20.88 8.30
N ARG A 210 -11.91 20.47 8.11
CA ARG A 210 -12.89 20.36 9.19
C ARG A 210 -12.79 19.00 9.88
N SER A 211 -13.25 18.98 11.14
CA SER A 211 -13.29 17.76 11.96
C SER A 211 -14.05 16.65 11.23
N ALA A 212 -13.36 15.60 10.81
CA ALA A 212 -13.96 14.48 10.09
C ALA A 212 -15.04 13.76 10.94
N PRO A 213 -14.81 13.47 12.24
CA PRO A 213 -15.84 12.81 13.07
C PRO A 213 -17.16 13.57 13.23
N LEU A 214 -17.12 14.90 13.06
CA LEU A 214 -18.30 15.76 13.24
C LEU A 214 -18.96 16.18 11.91
N ASN A 215 -18.29 15.99 10.79
CA ASN A 215 -18.72 16.48 9.48
C ASN A 215 -18.79 15.36 8.42
N MET A 216 -18.95 14.13 8.86
CA MET A 216 -19.21 12.98 7.98
C MET A 216 -20.68 12.89 7.60
#